data_f8a6b7732931910ee4c053f802fe5133
#
_entry.id   f8a6b7732931910ee4c053f802fe5133
#
_cell.length_a   1.000
_cell.length_b   1.000
_cell.length_c   1.000
_cell.angle_alpha   90.00
_cell.angle_beta   90.00
_cell.angle_gamma   90.00
#
_symmetry.space_group_name_H-M   'P 1'
#
loop_
_entity.id
_entity.type
_entity.pdbx_description
1 polymer ?
#
loop_
_entity_poly.entity_id
_entity_poly.type
_entity_poly.pdbx_seq_one_letter_code
_entity_poly.pdbx_strand_id
1 'polypeptide(L)'
;MNRFFIRAWRAAKLDASLYDEVMADTKAMTQAIIVVFLYGAAVAYGTFGRTGVAGINGAIFITLIGWYVWAFTTYIVGVRLFPETETTADRKAFMRTMAFASSPGWLRLLGLVPGLGGAIFVGASVWMVVAAVVAVKKALSYKSTQRAAAITVVCWILSLLLQGSMYIIYFSAFGVTKSPF
;
A
#
# COMPACT_ATOMS: atom_id res chain seq x y z
N MET A 1 12.87 8.21 20.17
CA MET A 1 11.78 7.70 19.30
C MET A 1 12.44 7.00 18.10
N ASN A 2 12.06 5.77 17.77
CA ASN A 2 12.78 4.96 16.80
C ASN A 2 12.65 5.56 15.39
N ARG A 3 13.76 5.63 14.62
CA ARG A 3 13.78 6.16 13.23
C ARG A 3 12.66 5.60 12.35
N PHE A 4 12.27 4.35 12.61
CA PHE A 4 11.17 3.68 11.93
C PHE A 4 9.83 4.46 12.03
N PHE A 5 9.39 4.78 13.25
CA PHE A 5 8.13 5.51 13.45
C PHE A 5 8.17 6.94 12.90
N ILE A 6 9.33 7.59 12.98
CA ILE A 6 9.52 8.92 12.40
C ILE A 6 9.34 8.84 10.87
N ARG A 7 9.97 7.89 10.22
CA ARG A 7 9.85 7.66 8.77
C ARG A 7 8.41 7.35 8.36
N ALA A 8 7.73 6.44 9.06
CA ALA A 8 6.33 6.10 8.79
C ALA A 8 5.40 7.31 8.95
N TRP A 9 5.62 8.13 9.98
CA TRP A 9 4.86 9.36 10.19
C TRP A 9 5.12 10.42 9.12
N ARG A 10 6.38 10.60 8.70
CA ARG A 10 6.74 11.50 7.60
C ARG A 10 6.09 11.04 6.28
N ALA A 11 6.07 9.73 6.01
CA ALA A 11 5.38 9.18 4.85
C ALA A 11 3.86 9.49 4.88
N ALA A 12 3.22 9.30 6.03
CA ALA A 12 1.82 9.65 6.22
C ALA A 12 1.54 11.15 6.05
N LYS A 13 2.52 12.02 6.37
CA LYS A 13 2.45 13.47 6.11
C LYS A 13 2.80 13.88 4.68
N LEU A 14 3.03 12.93 3.78
CA LEU A 14 3.39 13.18 2.38
C LEU A 14 4.74 13.92 2.21
N ASP A 15 5.66 13.74 3.15
CA ASP A 15 6.97 14.36 3.10
C ASP A 15 7.82 13.74 1.98
N ALA A 16 7.97 14.48 0.88
CA ALA A 16 8.68 14.01 -0.30
C ALA A 16 10.18 13.75 -0.03
N SER A 17 10.80 14.47 0.91
CA SER A 17 12.22 14.30 1.24
C SER A 17 12.50 12.97 1.96
N LEU A 18 11.49 12.39 2.62
CA LEU A 18 11.59 11.05 3.18
C LEU A 18 11.88 10.00 2.09
N TYR A 19 11.24 10.12 0.95
CA TYR A 19 11.39 9.12 -0.12
C TYR A 19 12.79 9.14 -0.71
N ASP A 20 13.42 10.32 -0.80
CA ASP A 20 14.84 10.45 -1.20
C ASP A 20 15.75 9.75 -0.16
N GLU A 21 15.49 9.96 1.14
CA GLU A 21 16.21 9.29 2.23
C GLU A 21 16.08 7.77 2.17
N VAL A 22 14.86 7.26 1.99
CA VAL A 22 14.57 5.82 1.95
C VAL A 22 15.14 5.16 0.70
N MET A 23 15.18 5.84 -0.45
CA MET A 23 15.82 5.35 -1.66
C MET A 23 17.33 5.16 -1.46
N ALA A 24 17.99 6.08 -0.77
CA ALA A 24 19.43 6.01 -0.52
C ALA A 24 19.80 4.96 0.56
N ASP A 25 18.92 4.71 1.52
CA ASP A 25 19.17 3.81 2.66
C ASP A 25 18.80 2.37 2.34
N THR A 26 19.79 1.56 1.94
CA THR A 26 19.58 0.13 1.68
C THR A 26 19.11 -0.66 2.91
N LYS A 27 19.48 -0.22 4.12
CA LYS A 27 19.06 -0.84 5.39
C LYS A 27 17.58 -0.58 5.71
N ALA A 28 16.95 0.38 5.05
CA ALA A 28 15.53 0.65 5.20
C ALA A 28 14.62 -0.47 4.63
N MET A 29 15.17 -1.47 3.92
CA MET A 29 14.37 -2.59 3.39
C MET A 29 13.65 -3.37 4.49
N THR A 30 14.32 -3.68 5.60
CA THR A 30 13.68 -4.36 6.74
C THR A 30 12.54 -3.53 7.31
N GLN A 31 12.74 -2.21 7.44
CA GLN A 31 11.69 -1.29 7.91
C GLN A 31 10.52 -1.25 6.92
N ALA A 32 10.79 -1.23 5.62
CA ALA A 32 9.79 -1.26 4.56
C ALA A 32 8.90 -2.51 4.65
N ILE A 33 9.51 -3.69 4.84
CA ILE A 33 8.77 -4.96 5.04
C ILE A 33 7.88 -4.88 6.28
N ILE A 34 8.38 -4.33 7.39
CA ILE A 34 7.59 -4.16 8.62
C ILE A 34 6.39 -3.22 8.38
N VAL A 35 6.57 -2.11 7.63
CA VAL A 35 5.45 -1.20 7.28
C VAL A 35 4.34 -1.95 6.57
N VAL A 36 4.68 -2.76 5.54
CA VAL A 36 3.69 -3.49 4.75
C VAL A 36 3.03 -4.59 5.58
N PHE A 37 3.79 -5.28 6.43
CA PHE A 37 3.24 -6.28 7.33
C PHE A 37 2.24 -5.66 8.33
N LEU A 38 2.60 -4.53 8.94
CA LEU A 38 1.70 -3.79 9.85
C LEU A 38 0.45 -3.28 9.13
N TYR A 39 0.59 -2.87 7.86
CA TYR A 39 -0.56 -2.55 7.02
C TYR A 39 -1.48 -3.76 6.83
N GLY A 40 -0.95 -4.94 6.50
CA GLY A 40 -1.73 -6.18 6.39
C GLY A 40 -2.41 -6.56 7.70
N ALA A 41 -1.69 -6.45 8.82
CA ALA A 41 -2.25 -6.68 10.15
C ALA A 41 -3.37 -5.68 10.50
N ALA A 42 -3.23 -4.41 10.11
CA ALA A 42 -4.26 -3.38 10.30
C ALA A 42 -5.53 -3.69 9.50
N VAL A 43 -5.40 -4.20 8.26
CA VAL A 43 -6.54 -4.66 7.45
C VAL A 43 -7.23 -5.83 8.13
N ALA A 44 -6.47 -6.84 8.55
CA ALA A 44 -7.01 -8.03 9.21
C ALA A 44 -7.76 -7.65 10.51
N TYR A 45 -7.15 -6.81 11.33
CA TYR A 45 -7.75 -6.34 12.57
C TYR A 45 -9.00 -5.48 12.31
N GLY A 46 -8.91 -4.50 11.41
CA GLY A 46 -10.03 -3.61 11.08
C GLY A 46 -11.24 -4.33 10.45
N THR A 47 -11.03 -5.54 9.90
CA THR A 47 -12.11 -6.38 9.34
C THR A 47 -12.53 -7.53 10.26
N PHE A 48 -11.87 -7.72 11.40
CA PHE A 48 -12.08 -8.83 12.33
C PHE A 48 -13.55 -9.00 12.74
N GLY A 49 -14.27 -7.93 13.03
CA GLY A 49 -15.69 -7.96 13.40
C GLY A 49 -16.60 -8.58 12.33
N ARG A 50 -16.15 -8.63 11.08
CA ARG A 50 -16.89 -9.19 9.94
C ARG A 50 -16.45 -10.61 9.59
N THR A 51 -15.15 -10.88 9.68
CA THR A 51 -14.53 -12.12 9.18
C THR A 51 -14.13 -13.10 10.29
N GLY A 52 -14.07 -12.64 11.53
CA GLY A 52 -13.62 -13.44 12.66
C GLY A 52 -12.17 -13.89 12.54
N VAL A 53 -11.77 -14.84 13.38
CA VAL A 53 -10.39 -15.37 13.43
C VAL A 53 -10.00 -16.05 12.11
N ALA A 54 -10.91 -16.79 11.49
CA ALA A 54 -10.64 -17.48 10.23
C ALA A 54 -10.26 -16.54 9.08
N GLY A 55 -10.76 -15.30 9.12
CA GLY A 55 -10.45 -14.30 8.09
C GLY A 55 -9.10 -13.60 8.27
N ILE A 56 -8.45 -13.67 9.44
CA ILE A 56 -7.21 -12.92 9.72
C ILE A 56 -6.08 -13.31 8.77
N ASN A 57 -5.80 -14.62 8.65
CA ASN A 57 -4.71 -15.11 7.81
C ASN A 57 -4.94 -14.77 6.34
N GLY A 58 -6.17 -14.97 5.86
CA GLY A 58 -6.56 -14.61 4.49
C GLY A 58 -6.40 -13.11 4.23
N ALA A 59 -6.86 -12.27 5.16
CA ALA A 59 -6.75 -10.82 5.02
C ALA A 59 -5.30 -10.34 4.96
N ILE A 60 -4.41 -10.86 5.83
CA ILE A 60 -2.98 -10.52 5.79
C ILE A 60 -2.38 -10.97 4.46
N PHE A 61 -2.56 -12.24 4.09
CA PHE A 61 -1.96 -12.82 2.89
C PHE A 61 -2.40 -12.10 1.61
N ILE A 62 -3.71 -11.91 1.45
CA ILE A 62 -4.27 -11.23 0.27
C ILE A 62 -3.80 -9.77 0.21
N THR A 63 -3.73 -9.09 1.36
CA THR A 63 -3.24 -7.71 1.41
C THR A 63 -1.77 -7.62 1.01
N LEU A 64 -0.91 -8.52 1.49
CA LEU A 64 0.51 -8.53 1.15
C LEU A 64 0.75 -8.81 -0.34
N ILE A 65 0.05 -9.81 -0.89
CA ILE A 65 0.13 -10.09 -2.33
C ILE A 65 -0.39 -8.92 -3.14
N GLY A 66 -1.56 -8.38 -2.81
CA GLY A 66 -2.14 -7.27 -3.54
C GLY A 66 -1.27 -6.01 -3.49
N TRP A 67 -0.65 -5.73 -2.34
CA TRP A 67 0.33 -4.65 -2.22
C TRP A 67 1.55 -4.89 -3.14
N TYR A 68 2.11 -6.11 -3.11
CA TYR A 68 3.26 -6.44 -3.95
C TYR A 68 2.93 -6.31 -5.43
N VAL A 69 1.78 -6.82 -5.86
CA VAL A 69 1.31 -6.70 -7.25
C VAL A 69 1.14 -5.23 -7.63
N TRP A 70 0.51 -4.42 -6.77
CA TRP A 70 0.37 -2.98 -7.01
C TRP A 70 1.71 -2.28 -7.18
N ALA A 71 2.63 -2.47 -6.24
CA ALA A 71 3.95 -1.84 -6.29
C ALA A 71 4.74 -2.31 -7.52
N PHE A 72 4.72 -3.61 -7.83
CA PHE A 72 5.47 -4.18 -8.94
C PHE A 72 4.90 -3.76 -10.30
N THR A 73 3.58 -3.79 -10.47
CA THR A 73 2.94 -3.33 -11.72
C THR A 73 3.16 -1.84 -11.93
N THR A 74 3.06 -1.02 -10.88
CA THR A 74 3.36 0.41 -10.94
C THR A 74 4.81 0.66 -11.38
N TYR A 75 5.76 -0.12 -10.86
CA TYR A 75 7.17 -0.06 -11.28
C TYR A 75 7.32 -0.41 -12.78
N ILE A 76 6.77 -1.55 -13.23
CA ILE A 76 6.89 -1.98 -14.62
C ILE A 76 6.24 -0.99 -15.58
N VAL A 77 5.03 -0.53 -15.26
CA VAL A 77 4.30 0.44 -16.09
C VAL A 77 5.06 1.77 -16.15
N GLY A 78 5.56 2.24 -15.01
CA GLY A 78 6.30 3.50 -14.95
C GLY A 78 7.65 3.47 -15.66
N VAL A 79 8.40 2.37 -15.53
CA VAL A 79 9.76 2.29 -16.09
C VAL A 79 9.76 1.85 -17.56
N ARG A 80 8.82 0.97 -17.96
CA ARG A 80 8.87 0.37 -19.32
C ARG A 80 7.82 0.91 -20.27
N LEU A 81 6.60 1.19 -19.78
CA LEU A 81 5.50 1.59 -20.66
C LEU A 81 5.38 3.11 -20.78
N PHE A 82 5.64 3.84 -19.71
CA PHE A 82 5.48 5.30 -19.66
C PHE A 82 6.68 6.01 -19.02
N PRO A 83 7.94 5.71 -19.44
CA PRO A 83 9.11 6.40 -18.90
C PRO A 83 9.08 7.88 -19.24
N GLU A 84 9.70 8.72 -18.41
CA GLU A 84 10.12 10.07 -18.75
C GLU A 84 11.63 10.09 -19.03
N THR A 85 12.13 11.19 -19.61
CA THR A 85 13.52 11.31 -20.09
C THR A 85 14.57 11.02 -19.01
N GLU A 86 14.24 11.28 -17.74
CA GLU A 86 15.14 11.12 -16.60
C GLU A 86 14.75 9.92 -15.71
N THR A 87 13.86 9.03 -16.19
CA THR A 87 13.42 7.90 -15.41
C THR A 87 14.57 6.93 -15.17
N THR A 88 15.08 6.95 -13.94
CA THR A 88 16.05 5.98 -13.42
C THR A 88 15.46 5.36 -12.18
N ALA A 89 15.29 4.05 -12.17
CA ALA A 89 14.72 3.42 -10.99
C ALA A 89 15.39 2.08 -10.69
N ASP A 90 16.06 2.01 -9.54
CA ASP A 90 16.35 0.73 -8.90
C ASP A 90 15.06 0.14 -8.34
N ARG A 91 14.73 -1.09 -8.74
CA ARG A 91 13.54 -1.81 -8.29
C ARG A 91 13.45 -1.90 -6.76
N LYS A 92 14.58 -2.16 -6.09
CA LYS A 92 14.60 -2.31 -4.62
C LYS A 92 14.34 -0.98 -3.94
N ALA A 93 14.90 0.12 -4.45
CA ALA A 93 14.62 1.47 -3.96
C ALA A 93 13.15 1.84 -4.15
N PHE A 94 12.58 1.55 -5.32
CA PHE A 94 11.16 1.77 -5.60
C PHE A 94 10.26 1.00 -4.63
N MET A 95 10.53 -0.30 -4.40
CA MET A 95 9.74 -1.11 -3.46
C MET A 95 9.80 -0.57 -2.04
N ARG A 96 10.96 -0.11 -1.56
CA ARG A 96 11.10 0.53 -0.24
C ARG A 96 10.22 1.78 -0.15
N THR A 97 10.25 2.61 -1.16
CA THR A 97 9.49 3.85 -1.24
C THR A 97 7.99 3.60 -1.21
N MET A 98 7.49 2.65 -2.04
CA MET A 98 6.09 2.25 -2.05
C MET A 98 5.64 1.63 -0.73
N ALA A 99 6.53 0.91 -0.05
CA ALA A 99 6.23 0.34 1.25
C ALA A 99 5.95 1.42 2.30
N PHE A 100 6.81 2.44 2.39
CA PHE A 100 6.57 3.56 3.31
C PHE A 100 5.32 4.37 2.95
N ALA A 101 5.00 4.51 1.66
CA ALA A 101 3.76 5.15 1.22
C ALA A 101 2.49 4.41 1.69
N SER A 102 2.62 3.15 2.15
CA SER A 102 1.51 2.39 2.73
C SER A 102 1.24 2.69 4.21
N SER A 103 2.06 3.53 4.86
CA SER A 103 1.90 3.90 6.29
C SER A 103 0.50 4.44 6.64
N PRO A 104 -0.18 5.27 5.80
CA PRO A 104 -1.55 5.71 6.10
C PRO A 104 -2.54 4.55 6.24
N GLY A 105 -2.25 3.39 5.65
CA GLY A 105 -3.06 2.18 5.76
C GLY A 105 -3.20 1.66 7.20
N TRP A 106 -2.31 2.06 8.12
CA TRP A 106 -2.40 1.71 9.54
C TRP A 106 -3.65 2.31 10.22
N LEU A 107 -4.23 3.39 9.67
CA LEU A 107 -5.49 3.96 10.15
C LEU A 107 -6.63 2.95 10.12
N ARG A 108 -6.52 1.89 9.33
CA ARG A 108 -7.52 0.80 9.30
C ARG A 108 -7.65 0.02 10.62
N LEU A 109 -6.67 0.16 11.55
CA LEU A 109 -6.83 -0.29 12.93
C LEU A 109 -8.05 0.31 13.61
N LEU A 110 -8.44 1.53 13.22
CA LEU A 110 -9.63 2.21 13.73
C LEU A 110 -10.94 1.68 13.09
N GLY A 111 -10.85 0.74 12.16
CA GLY A 111 -12.02 0.18 11.44
C GLY A 111 -13.01 -0.59 12.31
N LEU A 112 -12.64 -0.95 13.56
CA LEU A 112 -13.56 -1.57 14.54
C LEU A 112 -14.49 -0.55 15.21
N VAL A 113 -14.29 0.74 15.02
CA VAL A 113 -15.18 1.76 15.58
C VAL A 113 -16.56 1.63 14.93
N PRO A 114 -17.63 1.37 15.70
CA PRO A 114 -18.97 1.16 15.16
C PRO A 114 -19.42 2.36 14.31
N GLY A 115 -19.97 2.10 13.13
CA GLY A 115 -20.45 3.11 12.20
C GLY A 115 -19.38 3.84 11.37
N LEU A 116 -18.09 3.75 11.72
CA LEU A 116 -17.01 4.47 11.02
C LEU A 116 -16.11 3.58 10.16
N GLY A 117 -16.21 2.25 10.29
CA GLY A 117 -15.28 1.32 9.64
C GLY A 117 -15.17 1.51 8.12
N GLY A 118 -16.30 1.70 7.42
CA GLY A 118 -16.30 1.95 5.97
C GLY A 118 -15.64 3.27 5.59
N ALA A 119 -15.97 4.35 6.29
CA ALA A 119 -15.37 5.66 6.04
C ALA A 119 -13.85 5.67 6.29
N ILE A 120 -13.41 5.03 7.38
CA ILE A 120 -11.99 4.87 7.70
C ILE A 120 -11.28 4.06 6.62
N PHE A 121 -11.89 2.97 6.15
CA PHE A 121 -11.31 2.15 5.09
C PHE A 121 -11.11 2.93 3.81
N VAL A 122 -12.14 3.65 3.35
CA VAL A 122 -12.06 4.49 2.14
C VAL A 122 -11.06 5.63 2.32
N GLY A 123 -11.14 6.37 3.43
CA GLY A 123 -10.24 7.48 3.71
C GLY A 123 -8.76 7.06 3.76
N ALA A 124 -8.45 5.95 4.45
CA ALA A 124 -7.11 5.39 4.48
C ALA A 124 -6.63 4.95 3.08
N SER A 125 -7.53 4.38 2.25
CA SER A 125 -7.20 3.98 0.89
C SER A 125 -6.85 5.16 0.00
N VAL A 126 -7.67 6.21 0.01
CA VAL A 126 -7.41 7.45 -0.74
C VAL A 126 -6.09 8.06 -0.28
N TRP A 127 -5.86 8.14 1.03
CA TRP A 127 -4.61 8.69 1.56
C TRP A 127 -3.39 7.88 1.13
N MET A 128 -3.46 6.55 1.16
CA MET A 128 -2.39 5.69 0.64
C MET A 128 -2.09 5.95 -0.82
N VAL A 129 -3.12 6.12 -1.67
CA VAL A 129 -2.94 6.43 -3.09
C VAL A 129 -2.24 7.78 -3.27
N VAL A 130 -2.64 8.81 -2.51
CA VAL A 130 -1.98 10.13 -2.54
C VAL A 130 -0.51 10.02 -2.12
N ALA A 131 -0.21 9.30 -1.04
CA ALA A 131 1.15 9.05 -0.59
C ALA A 131 1.97 8.28 -1.66
N ALA A 132 1.34 7.29 -2.31
CA ALA A 132 1.98 6.52 -3.38
C ALA A 132 2.26 7.38 -4.64
N VAL A 133 1.39 8.34 -4.98
CA VAL A 133 1.66 9.30 -6.08
C VAL A 133 2.92 10.10 -5.81
N VAL A 134 3.08 10.62 -4.59
CA VAL A 134 4.30 11.35 -4.19
C VAL A 134 5.52 10.43 -4.22
N ALA A 135 5.39 9.20 -3.73
CA ALA A 135 6.43 8.19 -3.72
C ALA A 135 6.87 7.81 -5.14
N VAL A 136 5.91 7.53 -6.03
CA VAL A 136 6.16 7.17 -7.44
C VAL A 136 6.84 8.31 -8.18
N LYS A 137 6.34 9.55 -8.03
CA LYS A 137 6.96 10.73 -8.63
C LYS A 137 8.42 10.85 -8.25
N LYS A 138 8.75 10.66 -6.98
CA LYS A 138 10.12 10.74 -6.47
C LYS A 138 10.96 9.55 -6.94
N ALA A 139 10.47 8.33 -6.77
CA ALA A 139 11.22 7.11 -7.07
C ALA A 139 11.50 6.90 -8.56
N LEU A 140 10.65 7.43 -9.44
CA LEU A 140 10.84 7.37 -10.89
C LEU A 140 11.43 8.67 -11.48
N SER A 141 11.74 9.67 -10.65
CA SER A 141 12.23 10.99 -11.09
C SER A 141 11.27 11.68 -12.06
N TYR A 142 9.96 11.49 -11.90
CA TYR A 142 8.96 12.09 -12.79
C TYR A 142 8.83 13.60 -12.58
N LYS A 143 8.83 14.36 -13.67
CA LYS A 143 8.50 15.79 -13.67
C LYS A 143 7.00 16.01 -13.54
N SER A 144 6.19 15.18 -14.23
CA SER A 144 4.73 15.29 -14.24
C SER A 144 4.07 14.56 -13.08
N THR A 145 3.42 15.31 -12.18
CA THR A 145 2.60 14.74 -11.10
C THR A 145 1.36 14.04 -11.66
N GLN A 146 0.78 14.55 -12.76
CA GLN A 146 -0.38 13.95 -13.40
C GLN A 146 -0.08 12.56 -13.94
N ARG A 147 1.10 12.37 -14.56
CA ARG A 147 1.55 11.06 -15.06
C ARG A 147 1.77 10.09 -13.91
N ALA A 148 2.45 10.51 -12.84
CA ALA A 148 2.63 9.70 -11.64
C ALA A 148 1.28 9.28 -11.05
N ALA A 149 0.32 10.21 -10.96
CA ALA A 149 -1.03 9.94 -10.46
C ALA A 149 -1.77 8.94 -11.35
N ALA A 150 -1.79 9.15 -12.67
CA ALA A 150 -2.48 8.27 -13.61
C ALA A 150 -1.97 6.81 -13.50
N ILE A 151 -0.65 6.62 -13.53
CA ILE A 151 -0.05 5.28 -13.43
C ILE A 151 -0.37 4.66 -12.07
N THR A 152 -0.19 5.40 -10.99
CA THR A 152 -0.43 4.90 -9.62
C THR A 152 -1.89 4.47 -9.43
N VAL A 153 -2.85 5.30 -9.88
CA VAL A 153 -4.28 5.03 -9.74
C VAL A 153 -4.71 3.85 -10.60
N VAL A 154 -4.30 3.79 -11.87
CA VAL A 154 -4.65 2.67 -12.76
C VAL A 154 -4.12 1.35 -12.21
N CYS A 155 -2.85 1.30 -11.79
CA CYS A 155 -2.29 0.09 -11.19
C CYS A 155 -2.94 -0.27 -9.85
N TRP A 156 -3.39 0.73 -9.09
CA TRP A 156 -4.13 0.51 -7.85
C TRP A 156 -5.50 -0.13 -8.11
N ILE A 157 -6.25 0.39 -9.08
CA ILE A 157 -7.55 -0.19 -9.47
C ILE A 157 -7.38 -1.65 -9.92
N LEU A 158 -6.38 -1.95 -10.75
CA LEU A 158 -6.08 -3.32 -11.17
C LEU A 158 -5.76 -4.23 -9.99
N SER A 159 -4.99 -3.74 -9.01
CA SER A 159 -4.69 -4.50 -7.80
C SER A 159 -5.90 -4.72 -6.91
N LEU A 160 -6.84 -3.77 -6.85
CA LEU A 160 -8.11 -3.94 -6.12
C LEU A 160 -8.99 -5.02 -6.74
N LEU A 161 -9.07 -5.09 -8.07
CA LEU A 161 -9.81 -6.14 -8.77
C LEU A 161 -9.22 -7.53 -8.47
N LEU A 162 -7.88 -7.65 -8.50
CA LEU A 162 -7.20 -8.87 -8.13
C LEU A 162 -7.46 -9.25 -6.67
N GLN A 163 -7.31 -8.30 -5.74
CA GLN A 163 -7.56 -8.56 -4.32
C GLN A 163 -9.02 -8.97 -4.07
N GLY A 164 -9.97 -8.29 -4.70
CA GLY A 164 -11.40 -8.64 -4.62
C GLY A 164 -11.66 -10.07 -5.07
N SER A 165 -11.09 -10.48 -6.21
CA SER A 165 -11.19 -11.85 -6.70
C SER A 165 -10.57 -12.86 -5.73
N MET A 166 -9.39 -12.55 -5.17
CA MET A 166 -8.75 -13.40 -4.17
C MET A 166 -9.59 -13.54 -2.89
N TYR A 167 -10.23 -12.45 -2.44
CA TYR A 167 -11.14 -12.51 -1.30
C TYR A 167 -12.33 -13.41 -1.58
N ILE A 168 -12.99 -13.27 -2.73
CA ILE A 168 -14.12 -14.13 -3.10
C ILE A 168 -13.71 -15.59 -3.10
N ILE A 169 -12.61 -15.94 -3.76
CA ILE A 169 -12.10 -17.32 -3.84
C ILE A 169 -11.77 -17.85 -2.44
N TYR A 170 -11.05 -17.08 -1.64
CA TYR A 170 -10.64 -17.50 -0.29
C TYR A 170 -11.85 -17.78 0.61
N PHE A 171 -12.79 -16.85 0.68
CA PHE A 171 -13.96 -17.00 1.55
C PHE A 171 -14.93 -18.09 1.05
N SER A 172 -15.04 -18.29 -0.25
CA SER A 172 -15.80 -19.40 -0.81
C SER A 172 -15.18 -20.76 -0.47
N ALA A 173 -13.85 -20.87 -0.55
CA ALA A 173 -13.14 -22.13 -0.30
C ALA A 173 -13.13 -22.52 1.20
N PHE A 174 -13.06 -21.54 2.10
CA PHE A 174 -12.93 -21.78 3.53
C PHE A 174 -14.25 -21.58 4.33
N GLY A 175 -15.39 -21.41 3.65
CA GLY A 175 -16.72 -21.41 4.26
C GLY A 175 -16.98 -20.22 5.19
N VAL A 176 -16.26 -19.13 5.06
CA VAL A 176 -16.50 -17.91 5.82
C VAL A 176 -17.68 -17.17 5.19
N THR A 177 -18.90 -17.46 5.69
CA THR A 177 -20.18 -17.08 5.06
C THR A 177 -20.56 -15.60 5.19
N LYS A 178 -19.80 -14.77 5.86
CA LYS A 178 -20.06 -13.33 5.94
C LYS A 178 -19.19 -12.58 4.94
N SER A 179 -19.86 -12.00 3.91
CA SER A 179 -19.21 -11.11 2.95
C SER A 179 -18.42 -10.00 3.67
N PRO A 180 -17.19 -9.71 3.25
CA PRO A 180 -16.40 -8.62 3.82
C PRO A 180 -16.90 -7.21 3.43
N PHE A 181 -17.95 -7.12 2.57
CA PHE A 181 -18.53 -5.86 2.07
C PHE A 181 -19.95 -5.65 2.55
#